data_776152639c33ba0d418995f7b9a7e54d
#
_entry.id   776152639c33ba0d418995f7b9a7e54d
#
_cell.length_a   1.000
_cell.length_b   1.000
_cell.length_c   1.000
_cell.angle_alpha   90.00
_cell.angle_beta   90.00
_cell.angle_gamma   90.00
#
_symmetry.space_group_name_H-M   'P 1'
#
loop_
_entity.id
_entity.type
_entity.pdbx_description
1 polymer ?
#
loop_
_entity_poly.entity_id
_entity_poly.type
_entity_poly.pdbx_seq_one_letter_code
_entity_poly.pdbx_strand_id
1 'polypeptide(L)'
;EGRRVYASDMLTGLDVTVHCNSDLRPPQTLNLHAALDGRKVIDRTTLILDIFAIRAESSEGKIQVELAQLKYLYPRLRGKGEALSRLGGGIGTRGPGETQLETDRRHIRSRIDSLEKKLEEMQKRRTLLVERRKKDKVLTIDLFGYTNTGKSKTRNAKTGTDVLENNAHLATTDE
;
A
#
# COMPACT_ATOMS: atom_id res chain seq x y z
N GLU A 1 -4.25 -17.16 23.48
CA GLU A 1 -2.97 -17.19 22.76
C GLU A 1 -2.48 -15.77 22.59
N GLY A 2 -1.40 -15.44 23.33
CA GLY A 2 -0.95 -14.07 23.56
C GLY A 2 -0.35 -13.41 22.32
N ARG A 3 -1.03 -12.41 21.80
CA ARG A 3 -0.46 -11.47 20.84
C ARG A 3 0.56 -10.60 21.59
N ARG A 4 1.83 -10.72 21.26
CA ARG A 4 2.87 -9.87 21.84
C ARG A 4 2.72 -8.46 21.27
N VAL A 5 2.33 -7.51 22.11
CA VAL A 5 2.43 -6.09 21.83
C VAL A 5 3.75 -5.62 22.44
N TYR A 6 4.65 -5.16 21.62
CA TYR A 6 5.90 -4.55 22.09
C TYR A 6 5.62 -3.07 22.34
N ALA A 7 5.32 -2.70 23.59
CA ALA A 7 5.27 -1.32 24.04
C ALA A 7 6.54 -1.06 24.85
N SER A 8 7.33 -0.10 24.42
CA SER A 8 8.46 0.40 25.20
C SER A 8 7.99 1.59 26.03
N ASP A 9 7.76 1.38 27.32
CA ASP A 9 7.27 2.40 28.27
C ASP A 9 8.31 3.50 28.61
N MET A 10 9.50 3.45 28.04
CA MET A 10 10.62 4.33 28.41
C MET A 10 10.79 5.58 27.57
N LEU A 11 9.90 5.87 26.63
CA LEU A 11 10.09 6.97 25.67
C LEU A 11 8.99 8.04 25.78
N THR A 12 8.89 8.65 26.96
CA THR A 12 8.14 9.90 27.13
C THR A 12 8.82 11.02 26.31
N GLY A 13 8.20 11.42 25.20
CA GLY A 13 8.68 12.52 24.37
C GLY A 13 9.12 12.15 22.94
N LEU A 14 9.11 10.88 22.57
CA LEU A 14 9.36 10.43 21.20
C LEU A 14 8.06 10.02 20.51
N ASP A 15 7.95 10.29 19.22
CA ASP A 15 6.87 9.78 18.37
C ASP A 15 6.98 8.25 18.24
N VAL A 16 6.36 7.53 19.17
CA VAL A 16 6.36 6.07 19.17
C VAL A 16 5.22 5.55 18.33
N THR A 17 5.54 4.77 17.30
CA THR A 17 4.56 4.05 16.49
C THR A 17 4.51 2.59 16.92
N VAL A 18 3.32 2.08 17.20
CA VAL A 18 3.09 0.67 17.57
C VAL A 18 2.82 -0.15 16.34
N HIS A 19 3.63 -1.19 16.13
CA HIS A 19 3.49 -2.11 15.00
C HIS A 19 2.85 -3.43 15.45
N CYS A 20 1.73 -3.80 14.85
CA CYS A 20 1.07 -5.07 15.08
C CYS A 20 1.45 -6.09 13.99
N ASN A 21 1.93 -7.28 14.39
CA ASN A 21 2.30 -8.35 13.46
C ASN A 21 1.09 -9.12 12.88
N SER A 22 -0.08 -8.53 12.90
CA SER A 22 -1.30 -9.09 12.30
C SER A 22 -2.15 -7.98 11.72
N ASP A 23 -3.02 -8.35 10.78
CA ASP A 23 -3.99 -7.40 10.24
C ASP A 23 -5.01 -7.05 11.31
N LEU A 24 -5.29 -5.77 11.46
CA LEU A 24 -6.25 -5.25 12.42
C LEU A 24 -7.55 -4.87 11.71
N ARG A 25 -8.67 -5.22 12.32
CA ARG A 25 -9.97 -4.68 11.91
C ARG A 25 -10.09 -3.23 12.40
N PRO A 26 -10.87 -2.36 11.70
CA PRO A 26 -11.02 -0.95 12.10
C PRO A 26 -11.36 -0.74 13.59
N PRO A 27 -12.29 -1.48 14.21
CA PRO A 27 -12.55 -1.34 15.64
C PRO A 27 -11.37 -1.71 16.54
N GLN A 28 -10.57 -2.72 16.13
CA GLN A 28 -9.38 -3.12 16.89
C GLN A 28 -8.30 -2.03 16.87
N THR A 29 -8.10 -1.39 15.71
CA THR A 29 -7.17 -0.26 15.58
C THR A 29 -7.58 0.90 16.48
N LEU A 30 -8.89 1.23 16.53
CA LEU A 30 -9.41 2.30 17.39
C LEU A 30 -9.25 1.98 18.88
N ASN A 31 -9.57 0.76 19.29
CA ASN A 31 -9.41 0.32 20.67
C ASN A 31 -7.94 0.34 21.11
N LEU A 32 -7.04 -0.12 20.25
CA LEU A 32 -5.60 -0.07 20.52
C LEU A 32 -5.09 1.37 20.59
N HIS A 33 -5.52 2.23 19.70
CA HIS A 33 -5.17 3.64 19.71
C HIS A 33 -5.63 4.32 21.02
N ALA A 34 -6.86 4.02 21.48
CA ALA A 34 -7.36 4.53 22.74
C ALA A 34 -6.60 3.95 23.95
N ALA A 35 -6.27 2.66 23.94
CA ALA A 35 -5.54 2.00 25.02
C ALA A 35 -4.05 2.42 25.09
N LEU A 36 -3.51 3.02 24.05
CA LEU A 36 -2.12 3.45 23.92
C LEU A 36 -1.98 4.98 23.93
N ASP A 37 -2.85 5.67 24.64
CA ASP A 37 -2.83 7.13 24.82
C ASP A 37 -2.74 7.93 23.51
N GLY A 38 -3.43 7.46 22.46
CA GLY A 38 -3.46 8.13 21.17
C GLY A 38 -2.24 7.88 20.27
N ARG A 39 -1.35 6.98 20.63
CA ARG A 39 -0.17 6.63 19.81
C ARG A 39 -0.59 6.01 18.48
N LYS A 40 0.20 6.27 17.44
CA LYS A 40 -0.04 5.73 16.10
C LYS A 40 0.09 4.20 16.12
N VAL A 41 -0.98 3.52 15.69
CA VAL A 41 -1.01 2.06 15.55
C VAL A 41 -1.08 1.72 14.07
N ILE A 42 -0.14 0.92 13.60
CA ILE A 42 -0.11 0.39 12.23
C ILE A 42 -0.10 -1.13 12.26
N ASP A 43 -0.83 -1.72 11.37
CA ASP A 43 -0.89 -3.16 11.21
C ASP A 43 0.16 -3.65 10.19
N ARG A 44 0.29 -4.96 10.09
CA ARG A 44 1.26 -5.61 9.20
C ARG A 44 1.08 -5.18 7.73
N THR A 45 -0.15 -5.17 7.23
CA THR A 45 -0.43 -4.82 5.84
C THR A 45 -0.10 -3.36 5.54
N THR A 46 -0.44 -2.42 6.44
CA THR A 46 -0.05 -1.02 6.30
C THR A 46 1.47 -0.87 6.23
N LEU A 47 2.21 -1.53 7.14
CA LEU A 47 3.67 -1.47 7.13
C LEU A 47 4.27 -2.00 5.82
N ILE A 48 3.78 -3.13 5.32
CA ILE A 48 4.24 -3.71 4.06
C ILE A 48 3.98 -2.75 2.90
N LEU A 49 2.78 -2.16 2.81
CA LEU A 49 2.44 -1.20 1.76
C LEU A 49 3.30 0.06 1.83
N ASP A 50 3.62 0.55 3.02
CA ASP A 50 4.50 1.71 3.21
C ASP A 50 5.94 1.39 2.76
N ILE A 51 6.45 0.19 3.05
CA ILE A 51 7.75 -0.26 2.56
C ILE A 51 7.77 -0.33 1.02
N PHE A 52 6.72 -0.87 0.40
CA PHE A 52 6.63 -0.88 -1.06
C PHE A 52 6.52 0.53 -1.65
N ALA A 53 5.80 1.45 -0.99
CA ALA A 53 5.70 2.83 -1.45
C ALA A 53 7.06 3.55 -1.48
N ILE A 54 7.92 3.28 -0.49
CA ILE A 54 9.27 3.84 -0.43
C ILE A 54 10.18 3.23 -1.52
N ARG A 55 9.96 1.96 -1.87
CA ARG A 55 10.81 1.22 -2.80
C ARG A 55 10.36 1.26 -4.26
N ALA A 56 9.12 1.69 -4.52
CA ALA A 56 8.59 1.78 -5.87
C ALA A 56 9.31 2.89 -6.66
N GLU A 57 10.02 2.54 -7.70
CA GLU A 57 10.77 3.47 -8.56
C GLU A 57 10.00 3.78 -9.84
N SER A 58 9.43 2.74 -10.48
CA SER A 58 8.67 2.89 -11.71
C SER A 58 7.36 3.63 -11.52
N SER A 59 6.88 4.28 -12.56
CA SER A 59 5.56 4.95 -12.53
C SER A 59 4.42 3.95 -12.35
N GLU A 60 4.55 2.74 -12.91
CA GLU A 60 3.56 1.67 -12.76
C GLU A 60 3.53 1.16 -11.33
N GLY A 61 4.70 0.85 -10.73
CA GLY A 61 4.81 0.41 -9.35
C GLY A 61 4.27 1.42 -8.36
N LYS A 62 4.58 2.71 -8.53
CA LYS A 62 4.02 3.79 -7.69
C LYS A 62 2.49 3.82 -7.74
N ILE A 63 1.90 3.71 -8.95
CA ILE A 63 0.44 3.67 -9.12
C ILE A 63 -0.16 2.42 -8.47
N GLN A 64 0.46 1.26 -8.64
CA GLN A 64 -0.01 0.00 -8.05
C GLN A 64 0.00 0.05 -6.52
N VAL A 65 1.07 0.57 -5.93
CA VAL A 65 1.18 0.69 -4.47
C VAL A 65 0.20 1.72 -3.93
N GLU A 66 0.07 2.89 -4.57
CA GLU A 66 -0.93 3.90 -4.18
C GLU A 66 -2.34 3.32 -4.23
N LEU A 67 -2.67 2.59 -5.31
CA LEU A 67 -3.97 1.93 -5.46
C LEU A 67 -4.21 0.91 -4.34
N ALA A 68 -3.21 0.09 -4.02
CA ALA A 68 -3.31 -0.90 -2.94
C ALA A 68 -3.52 -0.22 -1.56
N GLN A 69 -2.78 0.86 -1.28
CA GLN A 69 -2.94 1.65 -0.04
C GLN A 69 -4.35 2.24 0.06
N LEU A 70 -4.87 2.85 -1.02
CA LEU A 70 -6.21 3.44 -1.03
C LEU A 70 -7.30 2.38 -0.88
N LYS A 71 -7.19 1.24 -1.58
CA LYS A 71 -8.12 0.10 -1.43
C LYS A 71 -8.11 -0.47 -0.01
N TYR A 72 -6.96 -0.50 0.63
CA TYR A 72 -6.83 -0.95 2.01
C TYR A 72 -7.39 0.05 3.01
N LEU A 73 -7.22 1.34 2.78
CA LEU A 73 -7.71 2.43 3.63
C LEU A 73 -9.22 2.64 3.50
N TYR A 74 -9.77 2.54 2.30
CA TYR A 74 -11.17 2.88 1.99
C TYR A 74 -12.21 2.22 2.91
N PRO A 75 -12.21 0.89 3.13
CA PRO A 75 -13.14 0.24 4.06
C PRO A 75 -12.91 0.65 5.52
N ARG A 76 -11.70 1.07 5.88
CA ARG A 76 -11.31 1.46 7.23
C ARG A 76 -11.80 2.84 7.64
N LEU A 77 -12.14 3.69 6.69
CA LEU A 77 -12.73 5.01 6.95
C LEU A 77 -14.12 4.91 7.58
N ARG A 78 -14.87 3.84 7.32
CA ARG A 78 -16.22 3.65 7.92
C ARG A 78 -16.18 3.62 9.45
N GLY A 79 -15.18 2.98 10.04
CA GLY A 79 -15.09 2.87 11.50
C GLY A 79 -14.68 4.16 12.22
N LYS A 80 -13.97 5.05 11.53
CA LYS A 80 -13.55 6.34 12.13
C LYS A 80 -14.70 7.36 12.20
N GLY A 81 -15.61 7.34 11.23
CA GLY A 81 -16.73 8.29 11.19
C GLY A 81 -17.75 8.10 12.32
N GLU A 82 -18.07 6.86 12.68
CA GLU A 82 -18.98 6.57 13.79
C GLU A 82 -18.37 6.94 15.16
N ALA A 83 -17.08 6.73 15.34
CA ALA A 83 -16.37 7.11 16.57
C ALA A 83 -16.28 8.64 16.74
N LEU A 84 -16.01 9.37 15.64
CA LEU A 84 -15.95 10.83 15.65
C LEU A 84 -17.34 11.49 15.77
N SER A 85 -18.39 10.90 15.19
CA SER A 85 -19.75 11.42 15.32
C SER A 85 -20.34 11.24 16.73
N ARG A 86 -19.89 10.22 17.49
CA ARG A 86 -20.27 10.04 18.90
C ARG A 86 -19.61 11.07 19.83
N LEU A 87 -18.42 11.54 19.50
CA LEU A 87 -17.70 12.57 20.25
C LEU A 87 -18.17 14.00 19.93
N GLY A 88 -18.85 14.19 18.79
CA GLY A 88 -19.34 15.49 18.33
C GLY A 88 -20.83 15.72 18.51
N GLY A 89 -21.49 15.06 19.45
CA GLY A 89 -22.94 15.14 19.73
C GLY A 89 -23.42 16.47 20.28
N GLY A 90 -23.14 17.57 19.59
CA GLY A 90 -23.81 18.86 19.77
C GLY A 90 -25.00 18.97 18.81
N ILE A 91 -26.19 19.03 19.34
CA ILE A 91 -27.42 19.35 18.60
C ILE A 91 -27.21 20.73 17.95
N GLY A 92 -27.15 20.81 16.61
CA GLY A 92 -27.46 22.05 15.93
C GLY A 92 -26.49 22.67 14.94
N THR A 93 -25.43 21.97 14.48
CA THR A 93 -24.42 22.60 13.61
C THR A 93 -24.22 21.97 12.24
N ARG A 94 -25.08 21.08 11.76
CA ARG A 94 -24.99 20.56 10.38
C ARG A 94 -26.33 20.71 9.67
N GLY A 95 -26.32 21.64 8.70
CA GLY A 95 -27.31 21.72 7.66
C GLY A 95 -27.35 20.45 6.80
N PRO A 96 -28.29 20.32 5.82
CA PRO A 96 -28.41 19.15 4.95
C PRO A 96 -27.26 19.05 3.95
N GLY A 97 -26.02 19.03 4.43
CA GLY A 97 -24.78 18.90 3.67
C GLY A 97 -24.15 17.53 3.93
N GLU A 98 -23.49 17.03 2.90
CA GLU A 98 -22.67 15.83 2.93
C GLU A 98 -21.68 15.90 4.11
N THR A 99 -21.57 14.84 4.90
CA THR A 99 -20.62 14.80 6.01
C THR A 99 -19.18 14.81 5.46
N GLN A 100 -18.22 15.38 6.21
CA GLN A 100 -16.81 15.41 5.82
C GLN A 100 -16.32 14.00 5.44
N LEU A 101 -16.77 12.99 6.17
CA LEU A 101 -16.42 11.59 5.90
C LEU A 101 -16.91 11.11 4.53
N GLU A 102 -18.12 11.51 4.12
CA GLU A 102 -18.69 11.14 2.82
C GLU A 102 -17.93 11.82 1.69
N THR A 103 -17.57 13.08 1.88
CA THR A 103 -16.71 13.82 0.94
C THR A 103 -15.35 13.14 0.78
N ASP A 104 -14.68 12.81 1.89
CA ASP A 104 -13.38 12.13 1.88
C ASP A 104 -13.46 10.76 1.19
N ARG A 105 -14.53 10.00 1.46
CA ARG A 105 -14.76 8.71 0.80
C ARG A 105 -14.97 8.86 -0.71
N ARG A 106 -15.72 9.87 -1.14
CA ARG A 106 -15.93 10.15 -2.55
C ARG A 106 -14.61 10.52 -3.24
N HIS A 107 -13.78 11.35 -2.61
CA HIS A 107 -12.46 11.69 -3.12
C HIS A 107 -11.56 10.47 -3.28
N ILE A 108 -11.50 9.60 -2.26
CA ILE A 108 -10.68 8.38 -2.32
C ILE A 108 -11.22 7.43 -3.40
N ARG A 109 -12.54 7.26 -3.54
CA ARG A 109 -13.12 6.43 -4.58
C ARG A 109 -12.80 6.97 -5.97
N SER A 110 -12.96 8.27 -6.20
CA SER A 110 -12.59 8.91 -7.46
C SER A 110 -11.10 8.74 -7.78
N ARG A 111 -10.23 8.78 -6.75
CA ARG A 111 -8.80 8.54 -6.93
C ARG A 111 -8.50 7.09 -7.31
N ILE A 112 -9.16 6.12 -6.67
CA ILE A 112 -9.08 4.69 -7.03
C ILE A 112 -9.46 4.50 -8.49
N ASP A 113 -10.62 5.00 -8.92
CA ASP A 113 -11.11 4.86 -10.30
C ASP A 113 -10.12 5.48 -11.32
N SER A 114 -9.53 6.63 -10.97
CA SER A 114 -8.52 7.29 -11.81
C SER A 114 -7.23 6.46 -11.95
N LEU A 115 -6.76 5.85 -10.84
CA LEU A 115 -5.56 5.03 -10.85
C LEU A 115 -5.79 3.70 -11.60
N GLU A 116 -6.96 3.09 -11.44
CA GLU A 116 -7.33 1.88 -12.19
C GLU A 116 -7.34 2.12 -13.70
N LYS A 117 -7.91 3.25 -14.15
CA LYS A 117 -7.88 3.64 -15.57
C LYS A 117 -6.44 3.83 -16.08
N LYS A 118 -5.58 4.48 -15.29
CA LYS A 118 -4.17 4.66 -15.66
C LYS A 118 -3.44 3.33 -15.80
N LEU A 119 -3.65 2.39 -14.87
CA LEU A 119 -3.06 1.05 -14.96
C LEU A 119 -3.56 0.29 -16.20
N GLU A 120 -4.86 0.37 -16.50
CA GLU A 120 -5.43 -0.26 -17.69
C GLU A 120 -4.81 0.31 -18.98
N GLU A 121 -4.62 1.63 -19.07
CA GLU A 121 -3.95 2.26 -20.20
C GLU A 121 -2.49 1.80 -20.34
N MET A 122 -1.77 1.68 -19.22
CA MET A 122 -0.39 1.19 -19.22
C MET A 122 -0.32 -0.27 -19.67
N GLN A 123 -1.23 -1.11 -19.20
CA GLN A 123 -1.33 -2.51 -19.63
C GLN A 123 -1.64 -2.62 -21.14
N LYS A 124 -2.56 -1.80 -21.65
CA LYS A 124 -2.86 -1.75 -23.11
C LYS A 124 -1.61 -1.38 -23.91
N ARG A 125 -0.85 -0.37 -23.48
CA ARG A 125 0.40 0.01 -24.13
C ARG A 125 1.42 -1.12 -24.10
N ARG A 126 1.57 -1.82 -22.97
CA ARG A 126 2.47 -2.97 -22.82
C ARG A 126 2.07 -4.10 -23.79
N THR A 127 0.78 -4.41 -23.89
CA THR A 127 0.28 -5.42 -24.83
C THR A 127 0.62 -5.07 -26.28
N LEU A 128 0.41 -3.82 -26.68
CA LEU A 128 0.77 -3.34 -28.03
C LEU A 128 2.28 -3.47 -28.31
N LEU A 129 3.14 -3.17 -27.31
CA LEU A 129 4.59 -3.35 -27.47
C LEU A 129 4.97 -4.82 -27.62
N VAL A 130 4.35 -5.72 -26.85
CA VAL A 130 4.57 -7.16 -26.98
C VAL A 130 4.13 -7.66 -28.36
N GLU A 131 2.97 -7.24 -28.85
CA GLU A 131 2.48 -7.58 -30.18
C GLU A 131 3.41 -7.08 -31.28
N ARG A 132 3.94 -5.85 -31.15
CA ARG A 132 4.91 -5.30 -32.08
C ARG A 132 6.20 -6.14 -32.09
N ARG A 133 6.77 -6.48 -30.90
CA ARG A 133 7.94 -7.34 -30.81
C ARG A 133 7.72 -8.71 -31.47
N LYS A 134 6.51 -9.29 -31.32
CA LYS A 134 6.15 -10.54 -32.00
C LYS A 134 6.12 -10.39 -33.53
N LYS A 135 5.57 -9.28 -34.05
CA LYS A 135 5.58 -8.99 -35.50
C LYS A 135 7.01 -8.82 -36.02
N ASP A 136 7.84 -8.13 -35.27
CA ASP A 136 9.24 -7.88 -35.63
C ASP A 136 10.13 -9.12 -35.39
N LYS A 137 9.54 -10.27 -35.00
CA LYS A 137 10.22 -11.55 -34.72
C LYS A 137 11.37 -11.42 -33.72
N VAL A 138 11.25 -10.51 -32.75
CA VAL A 138 12.24 -10.35 -31.67
C VAL A 138 12.14 -11.54 -30.72
N LEU A 139 13.28 -12.22 -30.53
CA LEU A 139 13.36 -13.34 -29.61
C LEU A 139 13.15 -12.85 -28.16
N THR A 140 12.15 -13.40 -27.50
CA THR A 140 11.86 -13.12 -26.09
C THR A 140 12.26 -14.34 -25.26
N ILE A 141 13.06 -14.12 -24.22
CA ILE A 141 13.52 -15.17 -23.31
C ILE A 141 13.01 -14.83 -21.90
N ASP A 142 12.22 -15.72 -21.32
CA ASP A 142 11.71 -15.58 -19.97
C ASP A 142 12.56 -16.38 -18.96
N LEU A 143 12.98 -15.72 -17.87
CA LEU A 143 13.76 -16.33 -16.80
C LEU A 143 12.85 -16.66 -15.61
N PHE A 144 12.59 -17.93 -15.40
CA PHE A 144 11.81 -18.43 -14.26
C PHE A 144 12.69 -19.07 -13.18
N GLY A 145 12.30 -18.96 -11.93
CA GLY A 145 12.98 -19.63 -10.82
C GLY A 145 12.56 -19.04 -9.48
N TYR A 146 12.88 -19.76 -8.40
CA TYR A 146 12.64 -19.31 -7.04
C TYR A 146 13.39 -18.02 -6.69
N THR A 147 13.01 -17.36 -5.61
CA THR A 147 13.77 -16.24 -5.06
C THR A 147 15.23 -16.66 -4.79
N ASN A 148 16.17 -15.74 -4.99
CA ASN A 148 17.60 -15.95 -4.76
C ASN A 148 18.28 -17.02 -5.63
N THR A 149 17.72 -17.37 -6.79
CA THR A 149 18.35 -18.30 -7.76
C THR A 149 19.26 -17.61 -8.77
N GLY A 150 19.57 -16.35 -8.57
CA GLY A 150 20.48 -15.60 -9.44
C GLY A 150 19.86 -15.10 -10.75
N LYS A 151 18.53 -15.03 -10.88
CA LYS A 151 17.85 -14.52 -12.08
C LYS A 151 18.29 -13.10 -12.46
N SER A 152 18.30 -12.19 -11.50
CA SER A 152 18.73 -10.80 -11.72
C SER A 152 20.19 -10.74 -12.14
N LYS A 153 21.07 -11.54 -11.52
CA LYS A 153 22.47 -11.63 -11.90
C LYS A 153 22.66 -12.14 -13.34
N THR A 154 21.91 -13.17 -13.72
CA THR A 154 21.93 -13.69 -15.09
C THR A 154 21.42 -12.67 -16.10
N ARG A 155 20.34 -11.95 -15.76
CA ARG A 155 19.82 -10.86 -16.60
C ARG A 155 20.86 -9.76 -16.76
N ASN A 156 21.43 -9.25 -15.66
CA ASN A 156 22.42 -8.18 -15.68
C ASN A 156 23.65 -8.56 -16.52
N ALA A 157 24.15 -9.79 -16.37
CA ALA A 157 25.27 -10.30 -17.14
C ALA A 157 24.98 -10.39 -18.66
N LYS A 158 23.71 -10.60 -19.05
CA LYS A 158 23.32 -10.73 -20.47
C LYS A 158 22.93 -9.40 -21.11
N THR A 159 22.31 -8.49 -20.35
CA THR A 159 21.75 -7.24 -20.88
C THR A 159 22.61 -6.01 -20.61
N GLY A 160 23.63 -6.13 -19.75
CA GLY A 160 24.43 -4.99 -19.29
C GLY A 160 23.63 -3.98 -18.44
N THR A 161 22.45 -4.37 -17.94
CA THR A 161 21.65 -3.55 -17.04
C THR A 161 22.07 -3.76 -15.59
N ASP A 162 21.93 -2.72 -14.77
CA ASP A 162 22.22 -2.77 -13.33
C ASP A 162 20.91 -2.87 -12.54
N VAL A 163 20.28 -4.04 -12.57
CA VAL A 163 19.12 -4.34 -11.74
C VAL A 163 19.59 -4.80 -10.37
N LEU A 164 18.94 -4.31 -9.31
CA LEU A 164 19.31 -4.60 -7.93
C LEU A 164 19.45 -6.10 -7.67
N GLU A 165 20.68 -6.53 -7.43
CA GLU A 165 21.04 -7.89 -7.01
C GLU A 165 21.00 -7.95 -5.49
N ASN A 166 19.91 -8.44 -4.91
CA ASN A 166 19.83 -8.57 -3.46
C ASN A 166 19.53 -10.03 -3.08
N ASN A 167 20.25 -10.53 -2.08
CA ASN A 167 20.02 -11.84 -1.48
C ASN A 167 18.73 -11.87 -0.60
N ALA A 168 17.97 -10.79 -0.58
CA ALA A 168 16.72 -10.73 0.16
C ALA A 168 15.58 -11.43 -0.59
N HIS A 169 14.72 -12.12 0.16
CA HIS A 169 13.54 -12.84 -0.37
C HIS A 169 12.51 -11.92 -1.09
N LEU A 170 12.71 -10.62 -1.11
CA LEU A 170 11.82 -9.59 -1.64
C LEU A 170 12.55 -8.59 -2.57
N ALA A 171 13.44 -9.06 -3.41
CA ALA A 171 13.88 -8.24 -4.53
C ALA A 171 12.82 -8.31 -5.63
N THR A 172 11.81 -7.47 -5.55
CA THR A 172 10.89 -7.24 -6.67
C THR A 172 11.55 -6.29 -7.63
N THR A 173 11.80 -6.77 -8.84
CA THR A 173 12.11 -5.89 -9.96
C THR A 173 10.81 -5.22 -10.37
N ASP A 174 10.77 -3.92 -10.23
CA ASP A 174 9.80 -3.07 -10.85
C ASP A 174 10.12 -3.05 -12.36
N GLU A 175 9.36 -3.78 -13.17
CA GLU A 175 9.46 -3.78 -14.65
C GLU A 175 8.33 -2.98 -15.26
#